data_c64940408e698ff36af197e5fc7c7f11
#
_entry.id   c64940408e698ff36af197e5fc7c7f11
#
_cell.length_a   1.000
_cell.length_b   1.000
_cell.length_c   1.000
_cell.angle_alpha   90.00
_cell.angle_beta   90.00
_cell.angle_gamma   90.00
#
_symmetry.space_group_name_H-M   'P 1'
#
loop_
_entity.id
_entity.type
_entity.pdbx_description
1 polymer ?
#
loop_
_entity_poly.entity_id
_entity_poly.type
_entity_poly.pdbx_seq_one_letter_code
_entity_poly.pdbx_strand_id
1 'polypeptide(L)'
;MIHIRYQRRRGGHRLEITGHAQHGPAGQDIVCAGVSAISWALLGYLDGRGMLEDAWADKGAMLLYIRDGDRAQAAIEMAMTGY
;
A
#
# COMPACT_ATOMS: atom_id res chain seq x y z
N MET A 1 10.10 9.90 7.25
CA MET A 1 9.70 10.16 5.84
C MET A 1 9.07 8.92 5.25
N ILE A 2 7.98 9.08 4.53
CA ILE A 2 7.27 7.96 3.93
C ILE A 2 7.85 7.67 2.55
N HIS A 3 8.14 6.41 2.29
CA HIS A 3 8.63 5.94 1.00
C HIS A 3 7.63 4.94 0.44
N ILE A 4 7.22 5.15 -0.80
CA ILE A 4 6.31 4.25 -1.51
C ILE A 4 7.04 3.77 -2.74
N ARG A 5 7.19 2.45 -2.86
CA ARG A 5 7.89 1.83 -3.98
C ARG A 5 6.96 0.82 -4.64
N TYR A 6 6.70 1.01 -5.91
CA TYR A 6 5.91 0.12 -6.72
C TYR A 6 6.80 -0.56 -7.76
N GLN A 7 6.65 -1.87 -7.91
CA GLN A 7 7.34 -2.64 -8.94
C GLN A 7 6.37 -3.58 -9.62
N ARG A 8 6.38 -3.57 -10.96
CA ARG A 8 5.68 -4.57 -11.73
C ARG A 8 6.50 -5.85 -11.73
N ARG A 9 5.85 -6.97 -11.45
CA ARG A 9 6.47 -8.29 -11.43
C ARG A 9 5.84 -9.18 -12.49
N ARG A 10 6.51 -10.27 -12.80
CA ARG A 10 5.95 -11.32 -13.64
C ARG A 10 4.73 -11.92 -12.92
N GLY A 11 3.56 -11.75 -13.51
CA GLY A 11 2.31 -12.25 -12.95
C GLY A 11 1.69 -11.41 -11.85
N GLY A 12 2.18 -10.17 -11.63
CA GLY A 12 1.58 -9.32 -10.62
C GLY A 12 2.33 -8.04 -10.31
N HIS A 13 2.14 -7.56 -9.09
CA HIS A 13 2.67 -6.30 -8.61
C HIS A 13 3.26 -6.45 -7.22
N ARG A 14 4.25 -5.62 -6.92
CA ARG A 14 4.80 -5.50 -5.57
C ARG A 14 4.70 -4.05 -5.14
N LEU A 15 4.07 -3.81 -4.01
CA LEU A 15 3.92 -2.47 -3.44
C LEU A 15 4.53 -2.45 -2.04
N GLU A 16 5.47 -1.56 -1.82
CA GLU A 16 6.15 -1.41 -0.55
C GLU A 16 5.93 0.00 -0.02
N ILE A 17 5.48 0.11 1.22
CA ILE A 17 5.25 1.39 1.91
C ILE A 17 6.02 1.35 3.21
N THR A 18 6.95 2.29 3.40
CA THR A 18 7.80 2.33 4.59
C THR A 18 7.77 3.72 5.22
N GLY A 19 8.04 3.78 6.52
CA GLY A 19 8.17 5.03 7.26
C GLY A 19 6.86 5.62 7.74
N HIS A 20 5.71 4.95 7.53
CA HIS A 20 4.41 5.52 7.82
C HIS A 20 3.99 5.46 9.31
N ALA A 21 4.74 4.78 10.14
CA ALA A 21 4.44 4.70 11.58
C ALA A 21 5.43 5.48 12.44
N GLN A 22 6.24 6.36 11.84
CA GLN A 22 7.20 7.14 12.59
C GLN A 22 6.52 8.27 13.34
N HIS A 23 6.96 8.50 14.58
CA HIS A 23 6.53 9.64 15.37
C HIS A 23 7.28 10.88 14.91
N GLY A 24 6.55 11.92 14.56
CA GLY A 24 7.12 13.16 14.09
C GLY A 24 6.29 14.36 14.53
N PRO A 25 6.59 15.56 14.01
CA PRO A 25 5.74 16.73 14.24
C PRO A 25 4.30 16.46 13.81
N ALA A 26 3.35 17.17 14.39
CA ALA A 26 1.92 16.94 14.18
C ALA A 26 1.52 16.89 12.71
N GLY A 27 2.14 17.72 11.85
CA GLY A 27 1.85 17.70 10.42
C GLY A 27 2.25 16.39 9.73
N GLN A 28 3.35 15.77 10.17
CA GLN A 28 3.80 14.50 9.65
C GLN A 28 2.90 13.37 10.11
N ASP A 29 2.38 13.44 11.34
CA ASP A 29 1.46 12.44 11.86
C ASP A 29 0.18 12.38 11.03
N ILE A 30 -0.33 13.53 10.58
CA ILE A 30 -1.51 13.60 9.74
C ILE A 30 -1.25 12.94 8.39
N VAL A 31 -0.10 13.21 7.78
CA VAL A 31 0.30 12.61 6.51
C VAL A 31 0.44 11.10 6.67
N CYS A 32 1.09 10.63 7.74
CA CYS A 32 1.23 9.20 8.01
C CYS A 32 -0.12 8.52 8.20
N ALA A 33 -1.05 9.16 8.90
CA ALA A 33 -2.40 8.63 9.07
C ALA A 33 -3.13 8.49 7.74
N GLY A 34 -3.00 9.50 6.85
CA GLY A 34 -3.62 9.45 5.53
C GLY A 34 -3.06 8.32 4.68
N VAL A 35 -1.75 8.17 4.65
CA VAL A 35 -1.10 7.08 3.89
C VAL A 35 -1.51 5.72 4.48
N SER A 36 -1.55 5.60 5.80
CA SER A 36 -1.97 4.35 6.45
C SER A 36 -3.41 4.00 6.08
N ALA A 37 -4.33 4.97 6.10
CA ALA A 37 -5.72 4.73 5.75
C ALA A 37 -5.86 4.22 4.33
N ILE A 38 -5.18 4.85 3.36
CA ILE A 38 -5.20 4.43 1.96
C ILE A 38 -4.61 3.03 1.81
N SER A 39 -3.51 2.75 2.49
CA SER A 39 -2.81 1.48 2.40
C SER A 39 -3.65 0.33 2.96
N TRP A 40 -4.29 0.52 4.10
CA TRP A 40 -5.17 -0.49 4.69
C TRP A 40 -6.43 -0.70 3.88
N ALA A 41 -6.98 0.37 3.27
CA ALA A 41 -8.12 0.26 2.39
C ALA A 41 -7.78 -0.56 1.14
N LEU A 42 -6.59 -0.33 0.57
CA LEU A 42 -6.11 -1.09 -0.57
C LEU A 42 -5.95 -2.57 -0.22
N LEU A 43 -5.32 -2.85 0.91
CA LEU A 43 -5.13 -4.23 1.38
C LEU A 43 -6.47 -4.93 1.54
N GLY A 44 -7.43 -4.31 2.20
CA GLY A 44 -8.75 -4.88 2.42
C GLY A 44 -9.51 -5.12 1.11
N TYR A 45 -9.42 -4.20 0.18
CA TYR A 45 -10.04 -4.34 -1.14
C TYR A 45 -9.49 -5.55 -1.89
N LEU A 46 -8.15 -5.67 -1.92
CA LEU A 46 -7.49 -6.75 -2.64
C LEU A 46 -7.72 -8.11 -1.97
N ASP A 47 -7.63 -8.15 -0.66
CA ASP A 47 -7.83 -9.38 0.10
C ASP A 47 -9.26 -9.90 -0.04
N GLY A 48 -10.24 -9.04 0.07
CA GLY A 48 -11.64 -9.42 -0.06
C GLY A 48 -12.02 -9.96 -1.43
N ARG A 49 -11.22 -9.67 -2.46
CA ARG A 49 -11.46 -10.12 -3.84
C ARG A 49 -10.49 -11.20 -4.30
N GLY A 50 -9.66 -11.73 -3.40
CA GLY A 50 -8.72 -12.77 -3.73
C GLY A 50 -7.58 -12.33 -4.65
N MET A 51 -7.31 -11.05 -4.73
CA MET A 51 -6.24 -10.50 -5.58
C MET A 51 -4.91 -10.39 -4.87
N LEU A 52 -4.89 -10.57 -3.57
CA LEU A 52 -3.67 -10.48 -2.77
C LEU A 52 -3.00 -11.83 -2.71
N GLU A 53 -1.78 -11.93 -3.25
CA GLU A 53 -0.99 -13.15 -3.23
C GLU A 53 -0.33 -13.33 -1.87
N ASP A 54 0.22 -12.26 -1.32
CA ASP A 54 0.85 -12.27 -0.01
C ASP A 54 0.86 -10.85 0.54
N ALA A 55 0.91 -10.73 1.85
CA ALA A 55 0.95 -9.43 2.51
C ALA A 55 1.73 -9.54 3.82
N TRP A 56 2.49 -8.50 4.10
CA TRP A 56 3.22 -8.36 5.34
C TRP A 56 3.07 -6.94 5.83
N ALA A 57 2.80 -6.78 7.12
CA ALA A 57 2.70 -5.46 7.74
C ALA A 57 3.28 -5.51 9.14
N ASP A 58 4.07 -4.48 9.46
CA ASP A 58 4.66 -4.29 10.78
C ASP A 58 4.75 -2.78 11.03
N LYS A 59 5.28 -2.41 12.19
CA LYS A 59 5.44 -0.99 12.51
C LYS A 59 6.27 -0.29 11.45
N GLY A 60 5.67 0.72 10.82
CA GLY A 60 6.36 1.55 9.85
C GLY A 60 6.55 0.97 8.47
N ALA A 61 6.05 -0.25 8.22
CA ALA A 61 6.25 -0.89 6.91
C ALA A 61 5.06 -1.76 6.51
N MET A 62 4.77 -1.77 5.22
CA MET A 62 3.75 -2.65 4.62
C MET A 62 4.27 -3.12 3.28
N LEU A 63 4.13 -4.41 3.00
CA LEU A 63 4.56 -5.01 1.75
C LEU A 63 3.43 -5.86 1.20
N LEU A 64 3.01 -5.57 -0.03
CA LEU A 64 1.92 -6.27 -0.70
C LEU A 64 2.42 -6.92 -1.97
N TYR A 65 2.11 -8.20 -2.14
CA TYR A 65 2.28 -8.93 -3.39
C TYR A 65 0.91 -9.16 -3.99
N ILE A 66 0.64 -8.55 -5.13
CA ILE A 66 -0.69 -8.44 -5.71
C ILE A 66 -0.71 -9.21 -7.02
N ARG A 67 -1.77 -10.02 -7.22
CA ARG A 67 -1.95 -10.78 -8.47
C ARG A 67 -2.28 -9.83 -9.61
N ASP A 68 -1.91 -10.22 -10.83
CA ASP A 68 -2.22 -9.45 -12.03
C ASP A 68 -3.72 -9.46 -12.30
N GLY A 69 -4.21 -8.41 -12.95
CA GLY A 69 -5.61 -8.27 -13.32
C GLY A 69 -6.02 -6.81 -13.43
N ASP A 70 -7.08 -6.53 -14.19
CA ASP A 70 -7.53 -5.17 -14.45
C ASP A 70 -7.99 -4.46 -13.19
N ARG A 71 -8.70 -5.17 -12.30
CA ARG A 71 -9.15 -4.59 -11.03
C ARG A 71 -8.00 -4.29 -10.09
N ALA A 72 -7.01 -5.17 -10.04
CA ALA A 72 -5.82 -4.94 -9.23
C ALA A 72 -5.05 -3.72 -9.75
N GLN A 73 -4.89 -3.62 -11.06
CA GLN A 73 -4.24 -2.47 -11.69
C GLN A 73 -4.98 -1.17 -11.35
N ALA A 74 -6.30 -1.14 -11.48
CA ALA A 74 -7.11 0.04 -11.19
C ALA A 74 -7.02 0.44 -9.71
N ALA A 75 -7.04 -0.54 -8.81
CA ALA A 75 -6.94 -0.29 -7.36
C ALA A 75 -5.58 0.32 -7.01
N ILE A 76 -4.50 -0.21 -7.59
CA ILE A 76 -3.15 0.32 -7.38
C ILE A 76 -3.05 1.75 -7.88
N GLU A 77 -3.56 2.02 -9.08
CA GLU A 77 -3.54 3.37 -9.64
C GLU A 77 -4.30 4.37 -8.78
N MET A 78 -5.45 3.97 -8.24
CA MET A 78 -6.22 4.81 -7.33
C MET A 78 -5.45 5.10 -6.06
N ALA A 79 -4.81 4.09 -5.47
CA ALA A 79 -4.02 4.26 -4.26
C ALA A 79 -2.83 5.17 -4.51
N MET A 80 -2.11 4.97 -5.62
CA MET A 80 -0.95 5.80 -5.98
C MET A 80 -1.36 7.25 -6.23
N THR A 81 -2.55 7.49 -6.75
CA THR A 81 -3.08 8.84 -6.93
C THR A 81 -3.39 9.50 -5.59
N GLY A 82 -3.88 8.71 -4.62
CA GLY A 82 -4.20 9.21 -3.28
C GLY A 82 -2.97 9.49 -2.42
N TYR A 83 -1.86 8.82 -2.71
CA TYR A 83 -0.63 9.10 -2.00
C TYR A 83 -0.07 10.46 -2.47
#